data_6ccfe2fbff2a701b58e1dfa85b034f03
#
_entry.id   6ccfe2fbff2a701b58e1dfa85b034f03
#
_cell.length_a   1.000
_cell.length_b   1.000
_cell.length_c   1.000
_cell.angle_alpha   90.00
_cell.angle_beta   90.00
_cell.angle_gamma   90.00
#
_symmetry.space_group_name_H-M   'P 1'
#
loop_
_entity.id
_entity.type
_entity.pdbx_description
1 polymer ?
#
loop_
_entity_poly.entity_id
_entity_poly.type
_entity_poly.pdbx_seq_one_letter_code
_entity_poly.pdbx_strand_id
1 'polypeptide(L)'
;MEKKSQATDRTGSLDGRAQDRVNSVDPYGFQRSKNFDYESYEELMSEYLVVLTRRSIKWSKLLKGKSKVQKNVKLKRYIRKGIPNEHRALIWMATSGAQDQLEKNPGHFQSLLGAQHDPKLVDTICTDLNRTFPDNVQFRKTSNPCQQKALYNVLVAYGHHNPAVGYCQGMNFIAGYLLIITKDEEKSFWLMDALLGRILPDYYTPAMLGLKTDQEVLGELVKVKIPGVWQTMMDHNVMWTLVVSRWFICLFIDVLPVETVLRIWDCLFYEGSKILFRVALTLIHHNQALIQQAQSLPDVCQTFKQITSGPFVEECHAFMQKIFIEPGSLSLTTLTKLRATCRSRLVAEES
;
A
#
# COMPACT_ATOMS: atom_id res chain seq x y z
N MET A 1 42.54 -39.84 45.94
CA MET A 1 42.26 -38.41 45.68
C MET A 1 41.82 -38.29 44.26
N GLU A 2 40.52 -38.39 44.05
CA GLU A 2 39.87 -38.31 42.74
C GLU A 2 39.54 -36.86 42.40
N LYS A 3 39.98 -36.39 41.23
CA LYS A 3 39.53 -35.15 40.65
C LYS A 3 38.39 -35.46 39.62
N LYS A 4 37.17 -35.14 40.00
CA LYS A 4 36.01 -35.11 39.07
C LYS A 4 36.15 -33.92 38.15
N SER A 5 36.20 -34.22 36.86
CA SER A 5 36.03 -33.27 35.73
C SER A 5 34.56 -32.95 35.56
N GLN A 6 34.19 -31.67 35.68
CA GLN A 6 32.89 -31.17 35.28
C GLN A 6 32.92 -30.88 33.77
N ALA A 7 32.18 -31.66 33.02
CA ALA A 7 31.82 -31.35 31.64
C ALA A 7 30.67 -30.35 31.65
N THR A 8 30.90 -29.12 31.20
CA THR A 8 29.86 -28.11 30.99
C THR A 8 29.20 -28.34 29.67
N ASP A 9 27.94 -28.64 29.75
CA ASP A 9 26.97 -28.75 28.63
C ASP A 9 26.86 -27.41 27.92
N ARG A 10 27.27 -27.32 26.63
CA ARG A 10 27.21 -26.14 25.74
C ARG A 10 26.34 -26.34 24.52
N THR A 11 25.29 -27.14 24.61
CA THR A 11 24.41 -27.42 23.45
C THR A 11 23.11 -26.64 23.41
N GLY A 12 22.83 -25.72 24.37
CA GLY A 12 21.55 -25.02 24.46
C GLY A 12 21.41 -23.63 23.78
N SER A 13 22.46 -23.11 23.09
CA SER A 13 22.48 -21.67 22.75
C SER A 13 22.46 -21.33 21.25
N LEU A 14 22.56 -22.29 20.36
CA LEU A 14 22.62 -22.02 18.91
C LEU A 14 21.24 -22.06 18.25
N ASP A 15 20.35 -22.93 18.67
CA ASP A 15 18.98 -23.06 18.10
C ASP A 15 18.08 -21.88 18.51
N GLY A 16 18.16 -21.39 19.74
CA GLY A 16 17.38 -20.22 20.18
C GLY A 16 17.73 -18.95 19.42
N ARG A 17 19.02 -18.69 19.12
CA ARG A 17 19.44 -17.51 18.35
C ARG A 17 19.13 -17.60 16.87
N ALA A 18 18.98 -18.78 16.29
CA ALA A 18 18.54 -18.98 14.91
C ALA A 18 17.03 -18.77 14.80
N GLN A 19 16.26 -19.28 15.77
CA GLN A 19 14.81 -19.13 15.87
C GLN A 19 14.43 -17.66 16.11
N ASP A 20 15.12 -16.95 17.01
CA ASP A 20 14.93 -15.51 17.23
C ASP A 20 15.22 -14.65 16.00
N ARG A 21 16.17 -15.06 15.14
CA ARG A 21 16.46 -14.34 13.89
C ARG A 21 15.40 -14.58 12.81
N VAL A 22 14.80 -15.76 12.75
CA VAL A 22 13.74 -16.10 11.79
C VAL A 22 12.45 -15.36 12.13
N ASN A 23 12.14 -15.17 13.40
CA ASN A 23 10.93 -14.46 13.83
C ASN A 23 11.04 -12.93 13.84
N SER A 24 12.26 -12.37 13.67
CA SER A 24 12.47 -10.91 13.69
C SER A 24 12.07 -10.20 12.38
N VAL A 25 11.72 -10.93 11.33
CA VAL A 25 11.38 -10.41 10.01
C VAL A 25 10.00 -10.91 9.60
N ASP A 26 9.19 -10.03 9.03
CA ASP A 26 7.87 -10.41 8.51
C ASP A 26 7.97 -11.17 7.16
N PRO A 27 6.86 -11.75 6.65
CA PRO A 27 6.85 -12.48 5.38
C PRO A 27 7.27 -11.64 4.15
N TYR A 28 7.30 -10.32 4.27
CA TYR A 28 7.63 -9.37 3.21
C TYR A 28 9.05 -8.82 3.31
N GLY A 29 9.80 -9.22 4.34
CA GLY A 29 11.18 -8.83 4.55
C GLY A 29 11.38 -7.62 5.48
N PHE A 30 10.33 -7.06 6.07
CA PHE A 30 10.44 -5.95 7.02
C PHE A 30 10.82 -6.44 8.41
N GLN A 31 11.73 -5.74 9.07
CA GLN A 31 12.09 -6.02 10.45
C GLN A 31 10.95 -5.60 11.38
N ARG A 32 10.60 -6.50 12.28
CA ARG A 32 9.66 -6.22 13.37
C ARG A 32 10.32 -5.32 14.41
N SER A 33 9.52 -4.47 15.04
CA SER A 33 10.00 -3.61 16.13
C SER A 33 10.55 -4.44 17.29
N LYS A 34 11.44 -3.84 18.08
CA LYS A 34 11.99 -4.49 19.31
C LYS A 34 10.89 -4.84 20.32
N ASN A 35 9.80 -4.08 20.31
CA ASN A 35 8.66 -4.24 21.21
C ASN A 35 7.49 -4.94 20.52
N PHE A 36 7.75 -5.72 19.45
CA PHE A 36 6.72 -6.46 18.77
C PHE A 36 6.12 -7.52 19.67
N ASP A 37 4.81 -7.51 19.83
CA ASP A 37 4.06 -8.47 20.64
C ASP A 37 3.88 -9.79 19.87
N TYR A 38 4.85 -10.69 20.07
CA TYR A 38 4.85 -12.00 19.43
C TYR A 38 3.72 -12.89 19.93
N GLU A 39 3.35 -12.79 21.21
CA GLU A 39 2.31 -13.62 21.81
C GLU A 39 0.95 -13.34 21.21
N SER A 40 0.53 -12.09 21.21
CA SER A 40 -0.72 -11.66 20.55
C SER A 40 -0.72 -11.94 19.06
N TYR A 41 0.44 -11.79 18.38
CA TYR A 41 0.54 -12.10 16.96
C TYR A 41 0.40 -13.60 16.66
N GLU A 42 1.04 -14.46 17.45
CA GLU A 42 0.94 -15.93 17.28
C GLU A 42 -0.46 -16.44 17.57
N GLU A 43 -1.13 -15.89 18.59
CA GLU A 43 -2.53 -16.19 18.89
C GLU A 43 -3.43 -15.84 17.71
N LEU A 44 -3.34 -14.60 17.22
CA LEU A 44 -4.07 -14.12 16.04
C LEU A 44 -3.80 -14.99 14.80
N MET A 45 -2.53 -15.30 14.52
CA MET A 45 -2.14 -16.11 13.36
C MET A 45 -2.60 -17.55 13.47
N SER A 46 -2.63 -18.12 14.67
CA SER A 46 -3.15 -19.47 14.90
C SER A 46 -4.64 -19.57 14.53
N GLU A 47 -5.45 -18.60 14.92
CA GLU A 47 -6.85 -18.52 14.50
C GLU A 47 -7.03 -18.33 13.00
N TYR A 48 -6.19 -17.47 12.41
CA TYR A 48 -6.25 -17.16 10.96
C TYR A 48 -5.73 -18.29 10.08
N LEU A 49 -4.85 -19.15 10.53
CA LEU A 49 -4.24 -20.21 9.73
C LEU A 49 -5.31 -21.10 9.06
N VAL A 50 -6.38 -21.43 9.77
CA VAL A 50 -7.51 -22.21 9.22
C VAL A 50 -8.23 -21.44 8.13
N VAL A 51 -8.43 -20.13 8.31
CA VAL A 51 -9.07 -19.25 7.32
C VAL A 51 -8.18 -19.11 6.09
N LEU A 52 -6.89 -18.87 6.26
CA LEU A 52 -5.90 -18.71 5.19
C LEU A 52 -5.77 -20.01 4.37
N THR A 53 -5.72 -21.18 5.01
CA THR A 53 -5.66 -22.48 4.35
C THR A 53 -6.91 -22.74 3.50
N ARG A 54 -8.09 -22.51 4.06
CA ARG A 54 -9.36 -22.64 3.31
C ARG A 54 -9.42 -21.68 2.13
N ARG A 55 -8.86 -20.48 2.29
CA ARG A 55 -8.78 -19.45 1.25
C ARG A 55 -7.85 -19.89 0.12
N SER A 56 -6.65 -20.37 0.44
CA SER A 56 -5.69 -20.88 -0.55
C SER A 56 -6.28 -22.02 -1.39
N ILE A 57 -6.95 -23.00 -0.74
CA ILE A 57 -7.64 -24.11 -1.44
C ILE A 57 -8.72 -23.56 -2.39
N LYS A 58 -9.53 -22.59 -1.95
CA LYS A 58 -10.59 -22.00 -2.79
C LYS A 58 -10.01 -21.24 -3.98
N TRP A 59 -8.92 -20.50 -3.80
CA TRP A 59 -8.24 -19.78 -4.87
C TRP A 59 -7.60 -20.75 -5.89
N SER A 60 -6.93 -21.80 -5.43
CA SER A 60 -6.37 -22.84 -6.29
C SER A 60 -7.44 -23.49 -7.15
N LYS A 61 -8.62 -23.81 -6.58
CA LYS A 61 -9.78 -24.31 -7.33
C LYS A 61 -10.33 -23.29 -8.33
N LEU A 62 -10.36 -21.99 -7.97
CA LEU A 62 -10.85 -20.91 -8.83
C LEU A 62 -9.95 -20.72 -10.06
N LEU A 63 -8.64 -20.87 -9.90
CA LEU A 63 -7.64 -20.64 -10.94
C LEU A 63 -7.32 -21.90 -11.76
N LYS A 64 -7.67 -23.08 -11.28
CA LYS A 64 -7.38 -24.35 -11.97
C LYS A 64 -7.96 -24.38 -13.38
N GLY A 65 -7.10 -24.64 -14.37
CA GLY A 65 -7.50 -24.80 -15.77
C GLY A 65 -7.86 -23.49 -16.49
N LYS A 66 -7.65 -22.32 -15.87
CA LYS A 66 -7.90 -21.05 -16.52
C LYS A 66 -6.64 -20.51 -17.16
N SER A 67 -6.70 -20.27 -18.45
CA SER A 67 -5.63 -19.58 -19.21
C SER A 67 -5.67 -18.06 -18.99
N LYS A 68 -6.83 -17.48 -18.69
CA LYS A 68 -7.00 -16.05 -18.46
C LYS A 68 -7.93 -15.77 -17.27
N VAL A 69 -7.53 -14.83 -16.42
CA VAL A 69 -8.36 -14.34 -15.30
C VAL A 69 -9.19 -13.17 -15.79
N GLN A 70 -10.51 -13.29 -15.69
CA GLN A 70 -11.46 -12.24 -16.10
C GLN A 70 -12.23 -11.68 -14.91
N LYS A 71 -12.50 -10.37 -14.93
CA LYS A 71 -13.32 -9.71 -13.91
C LYS A 71 -14.75 -10.26 -13.90
N ASN A 72 -15.21 -10.67 -12.72
CA ASN A 72 -16.59 -11.11 -12.49
C ASN A 72 -16.95 -10.99 -11.00
N VAL A 73 -18.25 -11.10 -10.69
CA VAL A 73 -18.76 -10.96 -9.31
C VAL A 73 -18.13 -11.95 -8.33
N LYS A 74 -17.89 -13.19 -8.75
CA LYS A 74 -17.28 -14.22 -7.92
C LYS A 74 -15.84 -13.84 -7.58
N LEU A 75 -15.03 -13.46 -8.57
CA LEU A 75 -13.65 -13.01 -8.36
C LEU A 75 -13.59 -11.80 -7.45
N LYS A 76 -14.48 -10.80 -7.64
CA LYS A 76 -14.60 -9.63 -6.78
C LYS A 76 -14.79 -10.01 -5.30
N ARG A 77 -15.70 -10.93 -5.03
CA ARG A 77 -15.95 -11.43 -3.64
C ARG A 77 -14.72 -12.10 -3.05
N TYR A 78 -13.97 -12.86 -3.86
CA TYR A 78 -12.74 -13.53 -3.42
C TYR A 78 -11.64 -12.52 -3.13
N ILE A 79 -11.45 -11.52 -3.98
CA ILE A 79 -10.46 -10.45 -3.77
C ILE A 79 -10.74 -9.67 -2.48
N ARG A 80 -11.99 -9.28 -2.24
CA ARG A 80 -12.37 -8.59 -1.00
C ARG A 80 -12.10 -9.41 0.26
N LYS A 81 -12.17 -10.74 0.17
CA LYS A 81 -11.80 -11.66 1.25
C LYS A 81 -10.29 -11.89 1.38
N GLY A 82 -9.51 -11.49 0.39
CA GLY A 82 -8.05 -11.55 0.34
C GLY A 82 -7.51 -12.53 -0.68
N ILE A 83 -6.46 -12.11 -1.35
CA ILE A 83 -5.70 -12.91 -2.31
C ILE A 83 -4.54 -13.56 -1.56
N PRO A 84 -4.33 -14.89 -1.65
CA PRO A 84 -3.10 -15.52 -1.17
C PRO A 84 -1.87 -14.93 -1.83
N ASN A 85 -0.76 -14.81 -1.09
CA ASN A 85 0.47 -14.18 -1.57
C ASN A 85 0.96 -14.74 -2.90
N GLU A 86 0.91 -16.06 -3.07
CA GLU A 86 1.33 -16.77 -4.28
C GLU A 86 0.53 -16.40 -5.52
N HIS A 87 -0.65 -15.82 -5.37
CA HIS A 87 -1.53 -15.43 -6.48
C HIS A 87 -1.62 -13.92 -6.70
N ARG A 88 -1.09 -13.09 -5.78
CA ARG A 88 -1.24 -11.62 -5.86
C ARG A 88 -0.71 -11.05 -7.17
N ALA A 89 0.52 -11.36 -7.54
CA ALA A 89 1.11 -10.85 -8.78
C ALA A 89 0.26 -11.17 -10.01
N LEU A 90 -0.19 -12.42 -10.14
CA LEU A 90 -1.05 -12.86 -11.25
C LEU A 90 -2.37 -12.09 -11.28
N ILE A 91 -3.03 -11.97 -10.14
CA ILE A 91 -4.35 -11.33 -10.06
C ILE A 91 -4.23 -9.82 -10.28
N TRP A 92 -3.23 -9.16 -9.70
CA TRP A 92 -2.98 -7.73 -9.92
C TRP A 92 -2.73 -7.42 -11.39
N MET A 93 -1.85 -8.19 -12.06
CA MET A 93 -1.58 -8.05 -13.49
C MET A 93 -2.84 -8.19 -14.34
N ALA A 94 -3.62 -9.24 -14.09
CA ALA A 94 -4.84 -9.53 -14.85
C ALA A 94 -5.96 -8.51 -14.61
N THR A 95 -6.14 -8.05 -13.36
CA THR A 95 -7.29 -7.20 -13.01
C THR A 95 -7.04 -5.71 -13.21
N SER A 96 -5.79 -5.27 -13.22
CA SER A 96 -5.42 -3.89 -13.51
C SER A 96 -5.34 -3.58 -15.02
N GLY A 97 -5.28 -4.60 -15.87
CA GLY A 97 -5.00 -4.47 -17.30
C GLY A 97 -3.49 -4.37 -17.61
N ALA A 98 -2.62 -4.52 -16.60
CA ALA A 98 -1.16 -4.50 -16.80
C ALA A 98 -0.68 -5.68 -17.65
N GLN A 99 -1.31 -6.86 -17.53
CA GLN A 99 -1.00 -8.03 -18.34
C GLN A 99 -1.25 -7.76 -19.84
N ASP A 100 -2.36 -7.14 -20.18
CA ASP A 100 -2.68 -6.81 -21.56
C ASP A 100 -1.69 -5.77 -22.14
N GLN A 101 -1.18 -4.84 -21.32
CA GLN A 101 -0.15 -3.88 -21.76
C GLN A 101 1.19 -4.57 -21.99
N LEU A 102 1.60 -5.45 -21.09
CA LEU A 102 2.83 -6.24 -21.23
C LEU A 102 2.79 -7.08 -22.52
N GLU A 103 1.68 -7.77 -22.79
CA GLU A 103 1.51 -8.61 -23.97
C GLU A 103 1.49 -7.81 -25.28
N LYS A 104 0.95 -6.59 -25.27
CA LYS A 104 0.89 -5.69 -26.44
C LYS A 104 2.19 -4.97 -26.76
N ASN A 105 3.10 -4.89 -25.78
CA ASN A 105 4.33 -4.12 -25.90
C ASN A 105 5.57 -4.97 -25.53
N PRO A 106 5.82 -6.09 -26.24
CA PRO A 106 6.95 -6.97 -25.95
C PRO A 106 8.29 -6.23 -26.10
N GLY A 107 9.18 -6.36 -25.11
CA GLY A 107 10.50 -5.72 -25.11
C GLY A 107 10.50 -4.22 -24.82
N HIS A 108 9.36 -3.59 -24.59
CA HIS A 108 9.26 -2.15 -24.31
C HIS A 108 10.04 -1.77 -23.04
N PHE A 109 9.87 -2.51 -21.95
CA PHE A 109 10.59 -2.27 -20.71
C PHE A 109 12.11 -2.32 -20.91
N GLN A 110 12.61 -3.33 -21.63
CA GLN A 110 14.04 -3.46 -21.94
C GLN A 110 14.55 -2.32 -22.82
N SER A 111 13.76 -1.85 -23.79
CA SER A 111 14.12 -0.70 -24.62
C SER A 111 14.24 0.58 -23.82
N LEU A 112 13.37 0.79 -22.81
CA LEU A 112 13.43 1.91 -21.90
C LEU A 112 14.70 1.88 -21.03
N LEU A 113 15.12 0.72 -20.55
CA LEU A 113 16.34 0.56 -19.77
C LEU A 113 17.62 0.86 -20.60
N GLY A 114 17.59 0.54 -21.89
CA GLY A 114 18.70 0.80 -22.81
C GLY A 114 18.75 2.25 -23.35
N ALA A 115 17.76 3.07 -23.08
CA ALA A 115 17.70 4.45 -23.56
C ALA A 115 18.61 5.39 -22.74
N GLN A 116 18.93 6.54 -23.31
CA GLN A 116 19.59 7.62 -22.56
C GLN A 116 18.57 8.29 -21.64
N HIS A 117 18.87 8.33 -20.35
CA HIS A 117 17.99 8.91 -19.34
C HIS A 117 18.38 10.35 -19.02
N ASP A 118 17.39 11.15 -18.62
CA ASP A 118 17.63 12.51 -18.12
C ASP A 118 18.48 12.46 -16.83
N PRO A 119 19.63 13.13 -16.76
CA PRO A 119 20.47 13.14 -15.57
C PRO A 119 19.75 13.59 -14.30
N LYS A 120 18.84 14.57 -14.40
CA LYS A 120 18.06 15.04 -13.24
C LYS A 120 17.13 13.95 -12.71
N LEU A 121 16.48 13.20 -13.60
CA LEU A 121 15.65 12.05 -13.23
C LEU A 121 16.48 11.00 -12.48
N VAL A 122 17.66 10.67 -13.02
CA VAL A 122 18.57 9.69 -12.42
C VAL A 122 19.02 10.14 -11.02
N ASP A 123 19.48 11.37 -10.88
CA ASP A 123 19.96 11.91 -9.60
C ASP A 123 18.88 11.91 -8.53
N THR A 124 17.65 12.29 -8.89
CA THR A 124 16.51 12.31 -7.96
C THR A 124 16.17 10.90 -7.50
N ILE A 125 16.11 9.93 -8.41
CA ILE A 125 15.87 8.53 -8.07
C ILE A 125 16.98 8.00 -7.16
N CYS A 126 18.26 8.22 -7.51
CA CYS A 126 19.41 7.73 -6.74
C CYS A 126 19.41 8.26 -5.30
N THR A 127 18.97 9.49 -5.07
CA THR A 127 18.83 10.07 -3.73
C THR A 127 17.85 9.26 -2.88
N ASP A 128 16.78 8.74 -3.47
CA ASP A 128 15.73 8.02 -2.76
C ASP A 128 15.98 6.52 -2.58
N LEU A 129 16.88 5.91 -3.38
CA LEU A 129 17.14 4.47 -3.30
C LEU A 129 17.58 4.04 -1.89
N ASN A 130 18.50 4.79 -1.28
CA ASN A 130 19.08 4.43 0.02
C ASN A 130 18.10 4.60 1.20
N ARG A 131 17.09 5.44 1.04
CA ARG A 131 16.06 5.69 2.06
C ARG A 131 14.76 4.89 1.83
N THR A 132 14.73 4.08 0.76
CA THR A 132 13.59 3.20 0.48
C THR A 132 13.76 1.92 1.27
N PHE A 133 12.90 1.71 2.25
CA PHE A 133 12.84 0.52 3.10
C PHE A 133 14.18 0.08 3.72
N PRO A 134 14.86 0.96 4.49
CA PRO A 134 16.13 0.61 5.14
C PRO A 134 16.00 -0.56 6.13
N ASP A 135 14.80 -0.76 6.66
CA ASP A 135 14.47 -1.85 7.59
C ASP A 135 14.05 -3.15 6.88
N ASN A 136 13.99 -3.16 5.56
CA ASN A 136 13.69 -4.36 4.79
C ASN A 136 14.97 -5.09 4.39
N VAL A 137 15.05 -6.38 4.73
CA VAL A 137 16.24 -7.21 4.47
C VAL A 137 16.57 -7.34 2.99
N GLN A 138 15.62 -7.17 2.07
CA GLN A 138 15.82 -7.27 0.63
C GLN A 138 16.40 -5.98 0.02
N PHE A 139 16.18 -4.81 0.66
CA PHE A 139 16.59 -3.48 0.17
C PHE A 139 17.88 -2.97 0.79
N ARG A 140 18.48 -3.69 1.73
CA ARG A 140 19.78 -3.31 2.31
C ARG A 140 20.89 -3.49 1.29
N LYS A 141 21.88 -2.57 1.30
CA LYS A 141 23.07 -2.67 0.44
C LYS A 141 23.85 -3.97 0.62
N THR A 142 23.75 -4.57 1.80
CA THR A 142 24.40 -5.86 2.13
C THR A 142 23.63 -7.08 1.63
N SER A 143 22.43 -6.89 1.08
CA SER A 143 21.60 -7.99 0.57
C SER A 143 22.14 -8.51 -0.75
N ASN A 144 22.02 -9.83 -0.95
CA ASN A 144 22.41 -10.47 -2.21
C ASN A 144 21.33 -11.50 -2.63
N PRO A 145 20.56 -11.23 -3.71
CA PRO A 145 20.56 -10.00 -4.51
C PRO A 145 19.94 -8.80 -3.76
N CYS A 146 20.46 -7.58 -4.02
CA CYS A 146 19.90 -6.35 -3.47
C CYS A 146 18.81 -5.80 -4.40
N GLN A 147 17.63 -5.50 -3.86
CA GLN A 147 16.48 -4.99 -4.64
C GLN A 147 16.64 -3.51 -5.07
N GLN A 148 17.66 -2.79 -4.60
CA GLN A 148 17.87 -1.39 -4.98
C GLN A 148 18.10 -1.23 -6.48
N LYS A 149 18.80 -2.20 -7.13
CA LYS A 149 18.99 -2.17 -8.59
C LYS A 149 17.67 -2.36 -9.33
N ALA A 150 16.87 -3.33 -8.93
CA ALA A 150 15.54 -3.56 -9.50
C ALA A 150 14.63 -2.33 -9.31
N LEU A 151 14.67 -1.72 -8.13
CA LEU A 151 13.94 -0.49 -7.83
C LEU A 151 14.37 0.66 -8.75
N TYR A 152 15.68 0.86 -8.94
CA TYR A 152 16.21 1.85 -9.88
C TYR A 152 15.70 1.60 -11.29
N ASN A 153 15.79 0.36 -11.78
CA ASN A 153 15.36 -0.03 -13.13
C ASN A 153 13.88 0.28 -13.37
N VAL A 154 13.01 -0.07 -12.42
CA VAL A 154 11.56 0.20 -12.54
C VAL A 154 11.29 1.70 -12.58
N LEU A 155 11.91 2.48 -11.68
CA LEU A 155 11.67 3.91 -11.57
C LEU A 155 12.21 4.70 -12.77
N VAL A 156 13.43 4.39 -13.24
CA VAL A 156 14.00 5.08 -14.40
C VAL A 156 13.26 4.74 -15.68
N ALA A 157 12.86 3.48 -15.87
CA ALA A 157 12.04 3.07 -17.00
C ALA A 157 10.69 3.80 -17.00
N TYR A 158 10.02 3.87 -15.83
CA TYR A 158 8.75 4.57 -15.74
C TYR A 158 8.88 6.08 -15.99
N GLY A 159 9.87 6.75 -15.42
CA GLY A 159 10.12 8.17 -15.65
C GLY A 159 10.39 8.50 -17.11
N HIS A 160 11.09 7.61 -17.82
CA HIS A 160 11.32 7.75 -19.27
C HIS A 160 10.04 7.45 -20.07
N HIS A 161 9.26 6.44 -19.65
CA HIS A 161 7.98 6.07 -20.26
C HIS A 161 6.92 7.18 -20.16
N ASN A 162 6.87 7.86 -19.03
CA ASN A 162 5.92 8.94 -18.77
C ASN A 162 6.64 10.22 -18.31
N PRO A 163 7.20 11.01 -19.26
CA PRO A 163 7.94 12.24 -18.94
C PRO A 163 7.10 13.32 -18.24
N ALA A 164 5.79 13.31 -18.43
CA ALA A 164 4.87 14.26 -17.76
C ALA A 164 4.82 14.05 -16.25
N VAL A 165 5.01 12.82 -15.80
CA VAL A 165 5.15 12.45 -14.39
C VAL A 165 6.62 12.46 -13.97
N GLY A 166 7.50 11.88 -14.78
CA GLY A 166 8.91 11.69 -14.44
C GLY A 166 9.07 10.86 -13.18
N TYR A 167 9.64 11.45 -12.15
CA TYR A 167 9.75 10.89 -10.81
C TYR A 167 9.25 11.87 -9.75
N CYS A 168 8.40 11.39 -8.87
CA CYS A 168 7.93 12.11 -7.70
C CYS A 168 8.26 11.29 -6.45
N GLN A 169 8.69 11.93 -5.38
CA GLN A 169 8.91 11.29 -4.07
C GLN A 169 7.63 10.58 -3.60
N GLY A 170 7.77 9.34 -3.17
CA GLY A 170 6.65 8.45 -2.85
C GLY A 170 6.48 7.33 -3.88
N MET A 171 6.85 7.54 -5.14
CA MET A 171 6.84 6.50 -6.17
C MET A 171 7.83 5.36 -5.87
N ASN A 172 8.94 5.65 -5.19
CA ASN A 172 9.90 4.67 -4.72
C ASN A 172 9.28 3.63 -3.77
N PHE A 173 8.42 4.05 -2.86
CA PHE A 173 7.71 3.13 -1.96
C PHE A 173 6.72 2.25 -2.72
N ILE A 174 5.99 2.83 -3.68
CA ILE A 174 5.04 2.10 -4.53
C ILE A 174 5.80 1.03 -5.35
N ALA A 175 6.84 1.42 -6.07
CA ALA A 175 7.66 0.50 -6.86
C ALA A 175 8.30 -0.59 -5.98
N GLY A 176 8.75 -0.24 -4.77
CA GLY A 176 9.30 -1.20 -3.81
C GLY A 176 8.28 -2.26 -3.38
N TYR A 177 7.04 -1.89 -3.06
CA TYR A 177 5.98 -2.86 -2.73
C TYR A 177 5.63 -3.74 -3.92
N LEU A 178 5.58 -3.18 -5.12
CA LEU A 178 5.34 -3.97 -6.34
C LEU A 178 6.44 -5.02 -6.54
N LEU A 179 7.71 -4.65 -6.35
CA LEU A 179 8.85 -5.58 -6.45
C LEU A 179 8.83 -6.66 -5.37
N ILE A 180 8.46 -6.34 -4.14
CA ILE A 180 8.32 -7.33 -3.05
C ILE A 180 7.29 -8.40 -3.44
N ILE A 181 6.19 -8.02 -4.07
CA ILE A 181 5.10 -8.94 -4.41
C ILE A 181 5.33 -9.66 -5.73
N THR A 182 5.76 -8.96 -6.77
CA THR A 182 5.92 -9.56 -8.11
C THR A 182 7.23 -10.31 -8.26
N LYS A 183 8.28 -9.86 -7.58
CA LYS A 183 9.68 -10.31 -7.76
C LYS A 183 10.14 -10.22 -9.22
N ASP A 184 9.57 -9.28 -9.99
CA ASP A 184 9.74 -9.12 -11.42
C ASP A 184 9.67 -7.64 -11.78
N GLU A 185 10.73 -7.10 -12.39
CA GLU A 185 10.85 -5.67 -12.71
C GLU A 185 9.83 -5.24 -13.77
N GLU A 186 9.63 -6.01 -14.83
CA GLU A 186 8.73 -5.66 -15.92
C GLU A 186 7.25 -5.71 -15.47
N LYS A 187 6.87 -6.71 -14.67
CA LYS A 187 5.53 -6.73 -14.07
C LYS A 187 5.31 -5.55 -13.12
N SER A 188 6.31 -5.21 -12.31
CA SER A 188 6.25 -4.04 -11.42
C SER A 188 6.09 -2.75 -12.21
N PHE A 189 6.82 -2.59 -13.32
CA PHE A 189 6.70 -1.45 -14.22
C PHE A 189 5.27 -1.31 -14.79
N TRP A 190 4.69 -2.39 -15.33
CA TRP A 190 3.34 -2.34 -15.90
C TRP A 190 2.25 -2.17 -14.84
N LEU A 191 2.43 -2.68 -13.63
CA LEU A 191 1.53 -2.41 -12.51
C LEU A 191 1.63 -0.95 -12.05
N MET A 192 2.84 -0.38 -12.05
CA MET A 192 3.05 1.03 -11.75
C MET A 192 2.36 1.92 -12.81
N ASP A 193 2.48 1.59 -14.09
CA ASP A 193 1.75 2.27 -15.17
C ASP A 193 0.23 2.20 -14.96
N ALA A 194 -0.29 1.04 -14.57
CA ALA A 194 -1.71 0.90 -14.26
C ALA A 194 -2.16 1.79 -13.09
N LEU A 195 -1.35 1.86 -12.02
CA LEU A 195 -1.66 2.69 -10.85
C LEU A 195 -1.60 4.18 -11.19
N LEU A 196 -0.49 4.65 -11.71
CA LEU A 196 -0.21 6.07 -11.87
C LEU A 196 -0.84 6.68 -13.12
N GLY A 197 -1.07 5.86 -14.15
CA GLY A 197 -1.66 6.32 -15.40
C GLY A 197 -3.20 6.23 -15.44
N ARG A 198 -3.76 5.11 -14.99
CA ARG A 198 -5.19 4.82 -15.16
C ARG A 198 -6.03 4.88 -13.89
N ILE A 199 -5.50 4.37 -12.77
CA ILE A 199 -6.24 4.29 -11.51
C ILE A 199 -6.20 5.63 -10.77
N LEU A 200 -5.06 6.31 -10.81
CA LEU A 200 -4.78 7.57 -10.11
C LEU A 200 -4.24 8.65 -11.06
N PRO A 201 -5.04 9.06 -12.07
CA PRO A 201 -4.58 10.07 -13.02
C PRO A 201 -4.25 11.40 -12.31
N ASP A 202 -3.21 12.08 -12.75
CA ASP A 202 -2.74 13.38 -12.26
C ASP A 202 -2.32 13.41 -10.76
N TYR A 203 -2.07 12.25 -10.14
CA TYR A 203 -1.62 12.22 -8.74
C TYR A 203 -0.15 12.64 -8.60
N TYR A 204 0.68 12.26 -9.56
CA TYR A 204 2.14 12.39 -9.50
C TYR A 204 2.71 13.37 -10.54
N THR A 205 1.86 14.10 -11.22
CA THR A 205 2.26 15.24 -12.07
C THR A 205 2.75 16.40 -11.21
N PRO A 206 3.53 17.36 -11.75
CA PRO A 206 4.04 18.49 -10.97
C PRO A 206 2.97 19.28 -10.20
N ALA A 207 1.79 19.47 -10.80
CA ALA A 207 0.67 20.17 -10.16
C ALA A 207 -0.07 19.30 -9.13
N MET A 208 0.04 17.96 -9.22
CA MET A 208 -0.66 16.99 -8.36
C MET A 208 -2.18 17.25 -8.27
N LEU A 209 -2.79 17.75 -9.35
CA LEU A 209 -4.18 18.20 -9.32
C LEU A 209 -5.16 17.07 -9.01
N GLY A 210 -4.88 15.85 -9.49
CA GLY A 210 -5.68 14.67 -9.16
C GLY A 210 -5.63 14.32 -7.69
N LEU A 211 -4.46 14.38 -7.07
CA LEU A 211 -4.26 14.16 -5.63
C LEU A 211 -5.00 15.21 -4.79
N LYS A 212 -4.77 16.50 -5.07
CA LYS A 212 -5.45 17.62 -4.38
C LYS A 212 -6.97 17.49 -4.52
N THR A 213 -7.45 17.16 -5.71
CA THR A 213 -8.88 16.95 -5.97
C THR A 213 -9.45 15.84 -5.09
N ASP A 214 -8.79 14.69 -4.98
CA ASP A 214 -9.29 13.57 -4.19
C ASP A 214 -9.24 13.84 -2.68
N GLN A 215 -8.30 14.66 -2.20
CA GLN A 215 -8.28 15.14 -0.81
C GLN A 215 -9.49 16.03 -0.50
N GLU A 216 -9.84 16.94 -1.40
CA GLU A 216 -11.05 17.77 -1.28
C GLU A 216 -12.33 16.93 -1.37
N VAL A 217 -12.37 15.96 -2.28
CA VAL A 217 -13.49 14.99 -2.39
C VAL A 217 -13.69 14.23 -1.07
N LEU A 218 -12.60 13.85 -0.39
CA LEU A 218 -12.72 13.23 0.93
C LEU A 218 -13.39 14.17 1.92
N GLY A 219 -13.01 15.45 1.93
CA GLY A 219 -13.64 16.48 2.77
C GLY A 219 -15.15 16.58 2.52
N GLU A 220 -15.58 16.64 1.26
CA GLU A 220 -17.00 16.67 0.91
C GLU A 220 -17.75 15.39 1.34
N LEU A 221 -17.10 14.22 1.23
CA LEU A 221 -17.66 12.97 1.73
C LEU A 221 -17.79 12.94 3.24
N VAL A 222 -16.79 13.43 3.98
CA VAL A 222 -16.83 13.53 5.45
C VAL A 222 -17.91 14.50 5.89
N LYS A 223 -18.08 15.64 5.20
CA LYS A 223 -19.16 16.60 5.46
C LYS A 223 -20.54 15.95 5.45
N VAL A 224 -20.79 15.09 4.49
CA VAL A 224 -22.09 14.40 4.34
C VAL A 224 -22.23 13.20 5.29
N LYS A 225 -21.17 12.43 5.47
CA LYS A 225 -21.23 11.12 6.16
C LYS A 225 -20.86 11.18 7.63
N ILE A 226 -20.00 12.12 8.03
CA ILE A 226 -19.45 12.24 9.39
C ILE A 226 -19.41 13.73 9.76
N PRO A 227 -20.56 14.41 9.80
CA PRO A 227 -20.63 15.87 9.93
C PRO A 227 -19.96 16.42 11.19
N GLY A 228 -19.92 15.66 12.29
CA GLY A 228 -19.22 16.08 13.51
C GLY A 228 -17.72 16.23 13.31
N VAL A 229 -17.07 15.32 12.58
CA VAL A 229 -15.64 15.45 12.23
C VAL A 229 -15.42 16.61 11.29
N TRP A 230 -16.29 16.78 10.28
CA TRP A 230 -16.19 17.92 9.37
C TRP A 230 -16.26 19.24 10.14
N GLN A 231 -17.16 19.36 11.13
CA GLN A 231 -17.26 20.55 11.98
C GLN A 231 -15.98 20.79 12.77
N THR A 232 -15.40 19.76 13.40
CA THR A 232 -14.11 19.86 14.10
C THR A 232 -12.99 20.37 13.18
N MET A 233 -12.92 19.88 11.94
CA MET A 233 -11.93 20.36 10.96
C MET A 233 -12.12 21.86 10.65
N MET A 234 -13.37 22.30 10.50
CA MET A 234 -13.70 23.71 10.25
C MET A 234 -13.38 24.60 11.45
N ASP A 235 -13.77 24.20 12.65
CA ASP A 235 -13.56 24.97 13.90
C ASP A 235 -12.07 25.22 14.19
N HIS A 236 -11.20 24.29 13.80
CA HIS A 236 -9.75 24.40 13.96
C HIS A 236 -9.00 24.82 12.69
N ASN A 237 -9.72 25.20 11.62
CA ASN A 237 -9.15 25.57 10.32
C ASN A 237 -8.14 24.55 9.76
N VAL A 238 -8.46 23.25 9.87
CA VAL A 238 -7.61 22.16 9.40
C VAL A 238 -7.93 21.83 7.95
N MET A 239 -6.96 22.00 7.06
CA MET A 239 -7.07 21.57 5.66
C MET A 239 -6.89 20.05 5.55
N TRP A 240 -7.69 19.39 4.72
CA TRP A 240 -7.60 17.95 4.46
C TRP A 240 -6.22 17.54 3.94
N THR A 241 -5.62 18.36 3.08
CA THR A 241 -4.27 18.16 2.56
C THR A 241 -3.21 18.01 3.65
N LEU A 242 -3.38 18.66 4.79
CA LEU A 242 -2.44 18.58 5.91
C LEU A 242 -2.44 17.19 6.58
N VAL A 243 -3.60 16.58 6.72
CA VAL A 243 -3.77 15.36 7.55
C VAL A 243 -3.83 14.07 6.75
N VAL A 244 -4.27 14.10 5.47
CA VAL A 244 -4.45 12.88 4.65
C VAL A 244 -3.52 12.79 3.44
N SER A 245 -2.63 13.75 3.23
CA SER A 245 -1.77 13.78 2.04
C SER A 245 -0.99 12.47 1.88
N ARG A 246 -0.36 12.00 2.94
CA ARG A 246 0.42 10.77 2.93
C ARG A 246 -0.42 9.52 2.68
N TRP A 247 -1.69 9.53 3.12
CA TRP A 247 -2.61 8.40 2.90
C TRP A 247 -2.82 8.14 1.40
N PHE A 248 -2.99 9.21 0.63
CA PHE A 248 -3.27 9.13 -0.79
C PHE A 248 -2.01 9.03 -1.64
N ILE A 249 -0.99 9.86 -1.40
CA ILE A 249 0.21 9.87 -2.24
C ILE A 249 1.05 8.59 -2.10
N CYS A 250 1.11 7.99 -0.91
CA CYS A 250 1.82 6.75 -0.64
C CYS A 250 0.90 5.51 -0.66
N LEU A 251 -0.38 5.67 -1.01
CA LEU A 251 -1.36 4.56 -1.05
C LEU A 251 -1.36 3.75 0.25
N PHE A 252 -1.33 4.46 1.39
CA PHE A 252 -1.24 3.95 2.75
C PHE A 252 0.07 3.23 3.13
N ILE A 253 1.10 3.18 2.27
CA ILE A 253 2.42 2.67 2.66
C ILE A 253 2.99 3.54 3.78
N ASP A 254 3.61 2.93 4.79
CA ASP A 254 4.12 3.55 6.01
C ASP A 254 3.05 4.31 6.85
N VAL A 255 1.80 4.12 6.51
CA VAL A 255 0.64 4.66 7.24
C VAL A 255 -0.10 3.54 7.95
N LEU A 256 -0.28 2.41 7.28
CA LEU A 256 -0.95 1.22 7.80
C LEU A 256 0.01 0.01 7.80
N PRO A 257 -0.28 -1.03 8.59
CA PRO A 257 0.50 -2.28 8.57
C PRO A 257 0.61 -2.89 7.17
N VAL A 258 1.74 -3.51 6.86
CA VAL A 258 2.06 -4.03 5.51
C VAL A 258 0.97 -4.94 4.96
N GLU A 259 0.50 -5.91 5.75
CA GLU A 259 -0.56 -6.84 5.31
C GLU A 259 -1.87 -6.10 5.01
N THR A 260 -2.22 -5.10 5.81
CA THR A 260 -3.41 -4.26 5.59
C THR A 260 -3.28 -3.46 4.29
N VAL A 261 -2.12 -2.87 4.03
CA VAL A 261 -1.85 -2.16 2.76
C VAL A 261 -1.99 -3.09 1.56
N LEU A 262 -1.42 -4.29 1.62
CA LEU A 262 -1.52 -5.26 0.53
C LEU A 262 -2.95 -5.72 0.28
N ARG A 263 -3.75 -5.90 1.33
CA ARG A 263 -5.19 -6.20 1.23
C ARG A 263 -5.98 -5.05 0.59
N ILE A 264 -5.62 -3.80 0.90
CA ILE A 264 -6.18 -2.62 0.24
C ILE A 264 -5.82 -2.62 -1.25
N TRP A 265 -4.56 -2.91 -1.60
CA TRP A 265 -4.11 -2.96 -2.98
C TRP A 265 -4.73 -4.09 -3.78
N ASP A 266 -5.02 -5.24 -3.16
CA ASP A 266 -5.82 -6.30 -3.78
C ASP A 266 -7.14 -5.76 -4.35
N CYS A 267 -7.82 -4.92 -3.56
CA CYS A 267 -9.08 -4.30 -3.97
C CYS A 267 -8.87 -3.08 -4.91
N LEU A 268 -7.80 -2.31 -4.72
CA LEU A 268 -7.46 -1.14 -5.53
C LEU A 268 -7.23 -1.51 -7.00
N PHE A 269 -6.47 -2.57 -7.28
CA PHE A 269 -6.23 -3.05 -8.63
C PHE A 269 -7.49 -3.60 -9.33
N TYR A 270 -8.47 -4.04 -8.56
CA TYR A 270 -9.72 -4.55 -9.10
C TYR A 270 -10.81 -3.48 -9.23
N GLU A 271 -11.04 -2.70 -8.16
CA GLU A 271 -12.18 -1.77 -8.02
C GLU A 271 -11.81 -0.29 -8.28
N GLY A 272 -10.52 0.02 -8.37
CA GLY A 272 -10.03 1.36 -8.61
C GLY A 272 -9.99 2.26 -7.38
N SER A 273 -9.76 3.56 -7.61
CA SER A 273 -9.46 4.56 -6.59
C SER A 273 -10.53 4.76 -5.51
N LYS A 274 -11.78 4.34 -5.73
CA LYS A 274 -12.83 4.44 -4.70
C LYS A 274 -12.47 3.66 -3.41
N ILE A 275 -11.56 2.68 -3.51
CA ILE A 275 -11.10 1.92 -2.35
C ILE A 275 -10.34 2.82 -1.38
N LEU A 276 -9.55 3.78 -1.86
CA LEU A 276 -8.84 4.75 -1.01
C LEU A 276 -9.80 5.56 -0.16
N PHE A 277 -10.92 6.01 -0.74
CA PHE A 277 -11.97 6.72 -0.01
C PHE A 277 -12.66 5.84 1.03
N ARG A 278 -12.91 4.57 0.70
CA ARG A 278 -13.48 3.63 1.66
C ARG A 278 -12.59 3.44 2.87
N VAL A 279 -11.29 3.27 2.65
CA VAL A 279 -10.30 3.14 3.73
C VAL A 279 -10.26 4.42 4.59
N ALA A 280 -10.11 5.57 3.95
CA ALA A 280 -10.04 6.86 4.64
C ALA A 280 -11.32 7.14 5.47
N LEU A 281 -12.49 6.95 4.88
CA LEU A 281 -13.78 7.11 5.58
C LEU A 281 -13.93 6.15 6.75
N THR A 282 -13.48 4.91 6.63
CA THR A 282 -13.54 3.92 7.71
C THR A 282 -12.64 4.31 8.87
N LEU A 283 -11.39 4.74 8.61
CA LEU A 283 -10.47 5.24 9.63
C LEU A 283 -11.08 6.42 10.40
N ILE A 284 -11.64 7.39 9.67
CA ILE A 284 -12.24 8.59 10.26
C ILE A 284 -13.52 8.24 11.02
N HIS A 285 -14.42 7.45 10.45
CA HIS A 285 -15.69 7.08 11.06
C HIS A 285 -15.49 6.28 12.35
N HIS A 286 -14.59 5.30 12.33
CA HIS A 286 -14.29 4.49 13.51
C HIS A 286 -13.74 5.31 14.68
N ASN A 287 -12.96 6.33 14.38
CA ASN A 287 -12.29 7.18 15.37
C ASN A 287 -12.93 8.58 15.53
N GLN A 288 -14.18 8.76 15.06
CA GLN A 288 -14.82 10.07 15.05
C GLN A 288 -14.90 10.72 16.44
N ALA A 289 -15.17 9.95 17.47
CA ALA A 289 -15.23 10.46 18.85
C ALA A 289 -13.88 11.01 19.32
N LEU A 290 -12.77 10.32 18.97
CA LEU A 290 -11.42 10.77 19.30
C LEU A 290 -11.04 12.04 18.53
N ILE A 291 -11.40 12.13 17.25
CA ILE A 291 -11.12 13.29 16.41
C ILE A 291 -11.90 14.51 16.95
N GLN A 292 -13.17 14.34 17.35
CA GLN A 292 -14.01 15.41 17.89
C GLN A 292 -13.58 15.91 19.27
N GLN A 293 -12.74 15.18 19.98
CA GLN A 293 -12.17 15.63 21.27
C GLN A 293 -10.95 16.54 21.10
N ALA A 294 -10.40 16.67 19.90
CA ALA A 294 -9.27 17.56 19.64
C ALA A 294 -9.61 19.01 19.96
N GLN A 295 -8.69 19.72 20.62
CA GLN A 295 -8.88 21.09 21.09
C GLN A 295 -8.10 22.11 20.26
N SER A 296 -7.29 21.65 19.30
CA SER A 296 -6.42 22.50 18.51
C SER A 296 -6.03 21.81 17.18
N LEU A 297 -5.53 22.59 16.22
CA LEU A 297 -4.97 22.05 14.97
C LEU A 297 -3.86 21.02 15.22
N PRO A 298 -2.86 21.23 16.11
CA PRO A 298 -1.88 20.19 16.44
C PRO A 298 -2.51 18.91 16.98
N ASP A 299 -3.56 19.00 17.81
CA ASP A 299 -4.25 17.82 18.35
C ASP A 299 -4.94 17.03 17.24
N VAL A 300 -5.61 17.72 16.30
CA VAL A 300 -6.20 17.07 15.13
C VAL A 300 -5.12 16.34 14.33
N CYS A 301 -4.00 17.01 14.02
CA CYS A 301 -2.90 16.40 13.28
C CYS A 301 -2.33 15.16 14.00
N GLN A 302 -2.18 15.23 15.32
CA GLN A 302 -1.70 14.10 16.13
C GLN A 302 -2.72 12.95 16.13
N THR A 303 -4.00 13.26 16.25
CA THR A 303 -5.08 12.26 16.21
C THR A 303 -5.11 11.53 14.86
N PHE A 304 -4.99 12.26 13.74
CA PHE A 304 -4.94 11.64 12.43
C PHE A 304 -3.71 10.72 12.20
N LYS A 305 -2.61 10.95 12.91
CA LYS A 305 -1.47 10.02 12.95
C LYS A 305 -1.78 8.80 13.82
N GLN A 306 -2.44 9.02 14.97
CA GLN A 306 -2.73 7.97 15.92
C GLN A 306 -3.74 6.94 15.39
N ILE A 307 -4.78 7.38 14.67
CA ILE A 307 -5.85 6.49 14.18
C ILE A 307 -5.40 5.50 13.09
N THR A 308 -4.18 5.62 12.61
CA THR A 308 -3.58 4.71 11.61
C THR A 308 -2.78 3.57 12.23
N SER A 309 -2.77 3.44 13.54
CA SER A 309 -2.06 2.40 14.29
C SER A 309 -2.97 1.69 15.29
N GLY A 310 -2.50 0.59 15.83
CA GLY A 310 -3.18 -0.20 16.84
C GLY A 310 -4.07 -1.32 16.29
N PRO A 311 -4.73 -2.07 17.20
CA PRO A 311 -5.41 -3.33 16.87
C PRO A 311 -6.45 -3.22 15.76
N PHE A 312 -7.14 -2.08 15.66
CA PHE A 312 -8.16 -1.87 14.64
C PHE A 312 -7.66 -2.05 13.20
N VAL A 313 -6.44 -1.59 12.91
CA VAL A 313 -5.82 -1.66 11.60
C VAL A 313 -4.88 -2.87 11.44
N GLU A 314 -4.41 -3.45 12.55
CA GLU A 314 -3.58 -4.64 12.59
C GLU A 314 -4.38 -5.91 12.30
N GLU A 315 -5.62 -5.98 12.77
CA GLU A 315 -6.57 -7.03 12.41
C GLU A 315 -7.09 -6.84 10.97
N CYS A 316 -6.24 -7.05 9.99
CA CYS A 316 -6.49 -6.69 8.60
C CYS A 316 -7.80 -7.27 8.02
N HIS A 317 -8.24 -8.45 8.48
CA HIS A 317 -9.49 -9.04 7.99
C HIS A 317 -10.73 -8.32 8.49
N ALA A 318 -10.78 -8.00 9.78
CA ALA A 318 -11.87 -7.23 10.38
C ALA A 318 -11.90 -5.82 9.77
N PHE A 319 -10.74 -5.18 9.63
CA PHE A 319 -10.62 -3.87 9.00
C PHE A 319 -11.15 -3.88 7.55
N MET A 320 -10.73 -4.86 6.73
CA MET A 320 -11.19 -4.98 5.34
C MET A 320 -12.68 -5.28 5.21
N GLN A 321 -13.31 -5.95 6.18
CA GLN A 321 -14.77 -6.08 6.20
C GLN A 321 -15.44 -4.72 6.45
N LYS A 322 -14.92 -3.94 7.38
CA LYS A 322 -15.47 -2.63 7.76
C LYS A 322 -15.40 -1.61 6.63
N ILE A 323 -14.34 -1.58 5.81
CA ILE A 323 -14.25 -0.65 4.67
C ILE A 323 -15.37 -0.82 3.64
N PHE A 324 -16.02 -1.98 3.60
CA PHE A 324 -17.16 -2.24 2.71
C PHE A 324 -18.52 -2.02 3.37
N ILE A 325 -18.57 -1.86 4.69
CA ILE A 325 -19.80 -1.69 5.48
C ILE A 325 -19.93 -0.26 5.99
N GLU A 326 -18.96 0.24 6.76
CA GLU A 326 -19.05 1.50 7.50
C GLU A 326 -19.24 2.74 6.62
N PRO A 327 -18.54 2.93 5.49
CA PRO A 327 -18.77 4.09 4.63
C PRO A 327 -20.13 4.09 3.93
N GLY A 328 -20.88 2.99 3.99
CA GLY A 328 -22.14 2.84 3.29
C GLY A 328 -22.01 2.89 1.77
N SER A 329 -23.01 3.43 1.10
CA SER A 329 -23.01 3.56 -0.35
C SER A 329 -21.97 4.59 -0.81
N LEU A 330 -21.14 4.20 -1.78
CA LEU A 330 -20.17 5.06 -2.47
C LEU A 330 -20.09 4.64 -3.93
N SER A 331 -20.83 5.35 -4.81
CA SER A 331 -20.86 5.05 -6.22
C SER A 331 -19.76 5.77 -7.00
N LEU A 332 -19.34 5.19 -8.12
CA LEU A 332 -18.42 5.88 -9.03
C LEU A 332 -19.03 7.17 -9.58
N THR A 333 -20.33 7.18 -9.85
CA THR A 333 -21.06 8.37 -10.32
C THR A 333 -20.96 9.51 -9.30
N THR A 334 -21.13 9.24 -8.02
CA THR A 334 -20.97 10.24 -6.94
C THR A 334 -19.54 10.78 -6.92
N LEU A 335 -18.54 9.89 -6.98
CA LEU A 335 -17.13 10.30 -6.98
C LEU A 335 -16.78 11.15 -8.20
N THR A 336 -17.26 10.77 -9.39
CA THR A 336 -17.02 11.52 -10.62
C THR A 336 -17.61 12.95 -10.54
N LYS A 337 -18.81 13.10 -10.01
CA LYS A 337 -19.43 14.41 -9.79
C LYS A 337 -18.66 15.26 -8.80
N LEU A 338 -18.30 14.70 -7.65
CA LEU A 338 -17.51 15.39 -6.63
C LEU A 338 -16.14 15.81 -7.15
N ARG A 339 -15.47 14.92 -7.89
CA ARG A 339 -14.17 15.23 -8.53
C ARG A 339 -14.29 16.40 -9.52
N ALA A 340 -15.32 16.43 -10.34
CA ALA A 340 -15.56 17.52 -11.29
C ALA A 340 -15.73 18.85 -10.53
N THR A 341 -16.55 18.89 -9.48
CA THR A 341 -16.80 20.08 -8.68
C THR A 341 -15.54 20.56 -7.94
N CYS A 342 -14.84 19.66 -7.23
CA CYS A 342 -13.63 20.01 -6.48
C CYS A 342 -12.49 20.45 -7.42
N ARG A 343 -12.30 19.77 -8.54
CA ARG A 343 -11.30 20.14 -9.55
C ARG A 343 -11.53 21.54 -10.10
N SER A 344 -12.77 21.86 -10.46
CA SER A 344 -13.12 23.20 -10.97
C SER A 344 -12.86 24.30 -9.93
N ARG A 345 -13.14 24.04 -8.65
CA ARG A 345 -12.85 24.96 -7.56
C ARG A 345 -11.34 25.21 -7.42
N LEU A 346 -10.53 24.13 -7.36
CA LEU A 346 -9.09 24.23 -7.24
C LEU A 346 -8.44 25.00 -8.40
N VAL A 347 -8.88 24.74 -9.64
CA VAL A 347 -8.38 25.48 -10.82
C VAL A 347 -8.74 26.96 -10.76
N ALA A 348 -9.92 27.31 -10.26
CA ALA A 348 -10.34 28.69 -10.12
C ALA A 348 -9.58 29.44 -9.00
N GLU A 349 -9.14 28.74 -7.95
CA GLU A 349 -8.34 29.32 -6.86
C GLU A 349 -6.85 29.55 -7.26
N GLU A 350 -6.34 28.79 -8.21
CA GLU A 350 -4.95 28.92 -8.74
C GLU A 350 -4.84 29.94 -9.89
N SER A 351 -5.99 30.44 -10.45
CA SER A 351 -6.05 31.41 -11.55
C SER A 351 -6.13 32.84 -11.04
#